data_f7010c2096af9d32f1e568d94008a41e
#
_entry.id   f7010c2096af9d32f1e568d94008a41e
#
_cell.length_a   1.000
_cell.length_b   1.000
_cell.length_c   1.000
_cell.angle_alpha   90.00
_cell.angle_beta   90.00
_cell.angle_gamma   90.00
#
_symmetry.space_group_name_H-M   'P 1'
#
loop_
_entity.id
_entity.type
_entity.pdbx_description
1 polymer ?
#
loop_
_entity_poly.entity_id
_entity_poly.type
_entity_poly.pdbx_seq_one_letter_code
_entity_poly.pdbx_strand_id
1 'polypeptide(L)'
;PALYITERCVLRLCDAGLELIEIAPGIDLERDVLAQMDFMPLMPAPPRLMDARIFAPGPMGLRDDLLHLPMQRRFSYDALQGIFFANFEGHVVRDSADVEAIREAVQRCLAPLPHKVPAIVDYDNFHVAPQVLDEYSQMVSELAQRFYTHVTRYTTSAFTRAQIGDALT
;
A
#
# COMPACT_ATOMS: atom_id res chain seq x y z
N PRO A 1 5.60 -19.99 -5.82
CA PRO A 1 5.90 -20.52 -4.49
C PRO A 1 4.62 -20.95 -3.78
N ALA A 2 4.65 -22.09 -3.07
CA ALA A 2 3.54 -22.55 -2.26
C ALA A 2 3.79 -22.19 -0.79
N LEU A 3 2.72 -21.86 -0.05
CA LEU A 3 2.75 -21.65 1.39
C LEU A 3 1.92 -22.76 2.05
N TYR A 4 2.44 -23.29 3.14
CA TYR A 4 1.72 -24.19 4.04
C TYR A 4 1.51 -23.44 5.35
N ILE A 5 0.26 -23.14 5.63
CA ILE A 5 -0.14 -22.32 6.79
C ILE A 5 -0.86 -23.23 7.78
N THR A 6 -0.35 -23.28 9.00
CA THR A 6 -0.95 -24.01 10.12
C THR A 6 -1.25 -23.02 11.25
N GLU A 7 -1.90 -23.49 12.31
CA GLU A 7 -2.15 -22.68 13.50
C GLU A 7 -0.89 -22.35 14.30
N ARG A 8 0.25 -23.03 14.01
CA ARG A 8 1.52 -22.87 14.75
C ARG A 8 2.60 -22.17 13.96
N CYS A 9 2.65 -22.41 12.63
CA CYS A 9 3.73 -21.91 11.80
C CYS A 9 3.31 -21.75 10.33
N VAL A 10 4.13 -21.02 9.58
CA VAL A 10 4.04 -20.92 8.12
C VAL A 10 5.34 -21.43 7.50
N LEU A 11 5.18 -22.36 6.57
CA LEU A 11 6.28 -22.90 5.76
C LEU A 11 6.13 -22.41 4.31
N ARG A 12 7.24 -22.05 3.70
CA ARG A 12 7.33 -21.68 2.28
C ARG A 12 8.09 -22.78 1.53
N LEU A 13 7.49 -23.27 0.44
CA LEU A 13 8.21 -24.16 -0.48
C LEU A 13 9.15 -23.32 -1.35
N CYS A 14 10.43 -23.64 -1.32
CA CYS A 14 11.47 -23.11 -2.20
C CYS A 14 12.24 -24.28 -2.88
N ASP A 15 13.14 -23.95 -3.80
CA ASP A 15 13.90 -24.99 -4.54
C ASP A 15 14.76 -25.90 -3.64
N ALA A 16 15.18 -25.36 -2.49
CA ALA A 16 16.00 -26.08 -1.52
C ALA A 16 15.17 -26.90 -0.49
N GLY A 17 13.84 -26.78 -0.51
CA GLY A 17 12.94 -27.50 0.42
C GLY A 17 11.93 -26.60 1.11
N LEU A 18 11.47 -26.98 2.29
CA LEU A 18 10.54 -26.21 3.10
C LEU A 18 11.28 -25.27 4.06
N GLU A 19 11.00 -23.98 3.95
CA GLU A 19 11.56 -22.94 4.80
C GLU A 19 10.53 -22.48 5.82
N LEU A 20 10.89 -22.46 7.10
CA LEU A 20 10.06 -21.91 8.17
C LEU A 20 10.20 -20.40 8.20
N ILE A 21 9.11 -19.68 7.91
CA ILE A 21 9.13 -18.22 7.76
C ILE A 21 8.38 -17.47 8.88
N GLU A 22 7.38 -18.11 9.50
CA GLU A 22 6.62 -17.49 10.60
C GLU A 22 6.23 -18.54 11.66
N ILE A 23 6.11 -18.09 12.92
CA ILE A 23 5.56 -18.88 14.03
C ILE A 23 4.44 -18.06 14.73
N ALA A 24 3.47 -18.77 15.32
CA ALA A 24 2.39 -18.14 16.04
C ALA A 24 2.89 -17.50 17.35
N PRO A 25 2.28 -16.39 17.80
CA PRO A 25 2.60 -15.79 19.08
C PRO A 25 2.41 -16.79 20.23
N GLY A 26 3.36 -16.84 21.15
CA GLY A 26 3.32 -17.74 22.33
C GLY A 26 3.75 -19.18 22.06
N ILE A 27 4.09 -19.54 20.82
CA ILE A 27 4.62 -20.85 20.46
C ILE A 27 6.13 -20.87 20.72
N ASP A 28 6.60 -21.92 21.37
CA ASP A 28 8.03 -22.22 21.50
C ASP A 28 8.50 -22.96 20.26
N LEU A 29 9.50 -22.39 19.57
CA LEU A 29 9.99 -22.90 18.29
C LEU A 29 10.49 -24.36 18.39
N GLU A 30 11.30 -24.65 19.37
CA GLU A 30 11.91 -25.96 19.52
C GLU A 30 10.89 -27.03 19.96
N ARG A 31 10.16 -26.74 21.02
CA ARG A 31 9.24 -27.69 21.64
C ARG A 31 7.96 -27.89 20.82
N ASP A 32 7.38 -26.81 20.32
CA ASP A 32 6.01 -26.80 19.79
C ASP A 32 5.97 -26.90 18.25
N VAL A 33 7.12 -26.66 17.57
CA VAL A 33 7.24 -26.73 16.13
C VAL A 33 8.27 -27.80 15.72
N LEU A 34 9.56 -27.60 16.01
CA LEU A 34 10.61 -28.47 15.48
C LEU A 34 10.55 -29.88 16.05
N ALA A 35 10.28 -30.04 17.34
CA ALA A 35 10.14 -31.36 17.96
C ALA A 35 8.89 -32.14 17.49
N GLN A 36 7.97 -31.49 16.77
CA GLN A 36 6.74 -32.09 16.26
C GLN A 36 6.87 -32.45 14.75
N MET A 37 8.01 -32.19 14.13
CA MET A 37 8.25 -32.46 12.72
C MET A 37 9.19 -33.66 12.52
N ASP A 38 8.89 -34.48 11.54
CA ASP A 38 9.79 -35.62 11.12
C ASP A 38 10.94 -35.14 10.20
N PHE A 39 11.03 -33.85 9.94
CA PHE A 39 12.07 -33.23 9.12
C PHE A 39 12.49 -31.89 9.70
N MET A 40 13.68 -31.40 9.36
CA MET A 40 14.18 -30.11 9.76
C MET A 40 13.91 -29.08 8.64
N PRO A 41 13.08 -28.06 8.87
CA PRO A 41 12.87 -27.00 7.87
C PRO A 41 14.11 -26.11 7.73
N LEU A 42 14.23 -25.45 6.58
CA LEU A 42 15.25 -24.43 6.37
C LEU A 42 14.89 -23.19 7.20
N MET A 43 15.89 -22.61 7.85
CA MET A 43 15.74 -21.36 8.63
C MET A 43 16.95 -20.45 8.37
N PRO A 44 17.05 -19.79 7.21
CA PRO A 44 18.17 -18.87 6.91
C PRO A 44 18.15 -17.64 7.82
N ALA A 45 17.01 -17.32 8.42
CA ALA A 45 16.81 -16.28 9.41
C ALA A 45 15.81 -16.76 10.48
N PRO A 46 15.78 -16.13 11.68
CA PRO A 46 14.74 -16.42 12.67
C PRO A 46 13.35 -16.19 12.08
N PRO A 47 12.40 -17.12 12.30
CA PRO A 47 11.03 -16.94 11.81
C PRO A 47 10.36 -15.74 12.45
N ARG A 48 9.55 -15.01 11.67
CA ARG A 48 8.79 -13.86 12.18
C ARG A 48 7.61 -14.35 13.01
N LEU A 49 7.04 -13.47 13.83
CA LEU A 49 5.76 -13.75 14.46
C LEU A 49 4.63 -13.55 13.44
N MET A 50 3.68 -14.48 13.42
CA MET A 50 2.40 -14.31 12.71
C MET A 50 1.63 -13.13 13.32
N ASP A 51 0.73 -12.54 12.52
CA ASP A 51 -0.13 -11.46 13.02
C ASP A 51 -1.01 -11.97 14.19
N ALA A 52 -0.81 -11.38 15.37
CA ALA A 52 -1.51 -11.79 16.60
C ALA A 52 -3.04 -11.69 16.47
N ARG A 53 -3.56 -10.86 15.56
CA ARG A 53 -5.00 -10.71 15.30
C ARG A 53 -5.64 -11.97 14.74
N ILE A 54 -4.86 -12.87 14.11
CA ILE A 54 -5.33 -14.16 13.62
C ILE A 54 -5.86 -15.02 14.78
N PHE A 55 -5.30 -14.85 15.98
CA PHE A 55 -5.59 -15.65 17.19
C PHE A 55 -6.52 -14.92 18.16
N ALA A 56 -6.89 -13.68 17.88
CA ALA A 56 -7.80 -12.89 18.72
C ALA A 56 -9.27 -13.14 18.36
N PRO A 57 -10.19 -13.15 19.34
CA PRO A 57 -11.61 -13.17 19.03
C PRO A 57 -12.03 -11.84 18.39
N GLY A 58 -12.71 -11.91 17.24
CA GLY A 58 -13.24 -10.74 16.54
C GLY A 58 -12.63 -10.52 15.15
N PRO A 59 -13.15 -9.54 14.42
CA PRO A 59 -12.64 -9.22 13.09
C PRO A 59 -11.23 -8.62 13.15
N MET A 60 -10.37 -9.00 12.21
CA MET A 60 -8.98 -8.54 12.14
C MET A 60 -8.82 -7.06 11.74
N GLY A 61 -9.88 -6.38 11.29
CA GLY A 61 -9.80 -4.99 10.85
C GLY A 61 -8.96 -4.78 9.58
N LEU A 62 -8.71 -5.82 8.79
CA LEU A 62 -7.84 -5.76 7.61
C LEU A 62 -8.28 -4.70 6.59
N ARG A 63 -9.58 -4.49 6.46
CA ARG A 63 -10.10 -3.45 5.56
C ARG A 63 -9.62 -2.06 5.98
N ASP A 64 -9.66 -1.78 7.28
CA ASP A 64 -9.24 -0.48 7.80
C ASP A 64 -7.73 -0.29 7.66
N ASP A 65 -6.95 -1.34 7.89
CA ASP A 65 -5.49 -1.32 7.69
C ASP A 65 -5.12 -1.11 6.21
N LEU A 66 -5.82 -1.78 5.29
CA LEU A 66 -5.58 -1.64 3.85
C LEU A 66 -5.99 -0.26 3.32
N LEU A 67 -7.07 0.33 3.87
CA LEU A 67 -7.54 1.66 3.52
C LEU A 67 -6.75 2.78 4.20
N HIS A 68 -6.12 2.52 5.36
CA HIS A 68 -5.25 3.46 6.06
C HIS A 68 -3.78 3.33 5.63
N LEU A 69 -3.55 3.25 4.32
CA LEU A 69 -2.18 3.32 3.81
C LEU A 69 -1.53 4.64 4.25
N PRO A 70 -0.38 4.59 4.93
CA PRO A 70 0.37 5.81 5.24
C PRO A 70 0.68 6.60 3.96
N MET A 71 0.67 7.92 4.04
CA MET A 71 0.87 8.80 2.87
C MET A 71 2.10 8.40 2.05
N GLN A 72 3.18 8.02 2.70
CA GLN A 72 4.44 7.61 2.05
C GLN A 72 4.31 6.33 1.20
N ARG A 73 3.35 5.46 1.52
CA ARG A 73 3.10 4.21 0.77
C ARG A 73 2.07 4.35 -0.34
N ARG A 74 1.42 5.52 -0.42
CA ARG A 74 0.44 5.81 -1.47
C ARG A 74 1.09 6.19 -2.79
N PHE A 75 2.38 6.52 -2.79
CA PHE A 75 3.12 6.99 -3.95
C PHE A 75 4.33 6.11 -4.23
N SER A 76 4.49 5.73 -5.49
CA SER A 76 5.67 4.97 -5.93
C SER A 76 6.05 5.33 -7.35
N TYR A 77 7.34 5.25 -7.66
CA TYR A 77 7.86 5.39 -9.00
C TYR A 77 8.51 4.07 -9.44
N ASP A 78 8.01 3.50 -10.54
CA ASP A 78 8.61 2.33 -11.17
C ASP A 78 9.68 2.81 -12.16
N ALA A 79 10.93 2.66 -11.79
CA ALA A 79 12.05 3.08 -12.62
C ALA A 79 12.25 2.22 -13.88
N LEU A 80 11.73 0.99 -13.92
CA LEU A 80 11.83 0.12 -15.09
C LEU A 80 10.84 0.52 -16.17
N GLN A 81 9.63 0.88 -15.77
CA GLN A 81 8.57 1.30 -16.67
C GLN A 81 8.54 2.82 -16.87
N GLY A 82 9.17 3.59 -16.01
CA GLY A 82 9.16 5.05 -16.01
C GLY A 82 7.80 5.63 -15.62
N ILE A 83 7.01 4.92 -14.79
CA ILE A 83 5.63 5.29 -14.44
C ILE A 83 5.54 5.64 -12.96
N PHE A 84 4.85 6.75 -12.66
CA PHE A 84 4.48 7.13 -11.30
C PHE A 84 3.09 6.62 -10.97
N PHE A 85 2.95 6.00 -9.80
CA PHE A 85 1.68 5.49 -9.26
C PHE A 85 1.28 6.27 -8.01
N ALA A 86 0.03 6.72 -7.99
CA ALA A 86 -0.60 7.35 -6.83
C ALA A 86 -1.88 6.58 -6.46
N ASN A 87 -1.93 6.04 -5.25
CA ASN A 87 -3.09 5.32 -4.74
C ASN A 87 -3.80 6.18 -3.70
N PHE A 88 -4.95 6.74 -4.08
CA PHE A 88 -5.85 7.47 -3.18
C PHE A 88 -7.05 6.65 -2.74
N GLU A 89 -7.09 5.34 -2.99
CA GLU A 89 -8.20 4.49 -2.58
C GLU A 89 -8.56 4.72 -1.10
N GLY A 90 -9.83 5.06 -0.85
CA GLY A 90 -10.37 5.30 0.48
C GLY A 90 -9.79 6.52 1.23
N HIS A 91 -8.94 7.33 0.58
CA HIS A 91 -8.36 8.51 1.23
C HIS A 91 -9.34 9.68 1.25
N VAL A 92 -9.31 10.44 2.35
CA VAL A 92 -10.15 11.63 2.53
C VAL A 92 -9.26 12.82 2.80
N VAL A 93 -9.36 13.84 1.96
CA VAL A 93 -8.72 15.14 2.14
C VAL A 93 -9.68 16.06 2.89
N ARG A 94 -9.35 16.44 4.11
CA ARG A 94 -10.25 17.17 5.03
C ARG A 94 -9.90 18.66 5.16
N ASP A 95 -8.59 18.95 5.10
CA ASP A 95 -8.06 20.28 5.36
C ASP A 95 -6.79 20.55 4.54
N SER A 96 -6.26 21.76 4.66
CA SER A 96 -5.05 22.19 3.95
C SER A 96 -3.81 21.40 4.34
N ALA A 97 -3.75 20.84 5.56
CA ALA A 97 -2.62 19.99 5.97
C ALA A 97 -2.60 18.67 5.19
N ASP A 98 -3.78 18.08 4.91
CA ASP A 98 -3.90 16.90 4.06
C ASP A 98 -3.45 17.22 2.61
N VAL A 99 -3.82 18.40 2.08
CA VAL A 99 -3.39 18.85 0.74
C VAL A 99 -1.86 19.00 0.67
N GLU A 100 -1.26 19.61 1.68
CA GLU A 100 0.19 19.80 1.73
C GLU A 100 0.93 18.47 1.90
N ALA A 101 0.42 17.56 2.71
CA ALA A 101 0.99 16.22 2.86
C ALA A 101 1.04 15.44 1.53
N ILE A 102 0.03 15.58 0.68
CA ILE A 102 0.01 15.02 -0.68
C ILE A 102 1.09 15.70 -1.54
N ARG A 103 1.13 17.04 -1.52
CA ARG A 103 2.12 17.81 -2.28
C ARG A 103 3.54 17.38 -1.95
N GLU A 104 3.89 17.34 -0.67
CA GLU A 104 5.22 16.93 -0.20
C GLU A 104 5.56 15.50 -0.60
N ALA A 105 4.61 14.57 -0.49
CA ALA A 105 4.84 13.16 -0.80
C ALA A 105 5.11 12.96 -2.31
N VAL A 106 4.35 13.62 -3.18
CA VAL A 106 4.59 13.59 -4.64
C VAL A 106 5.92 14.24 -4.98
N GLN A 107 6.22 15.41 -4.42
CA GLN A 107 7.50 16.09 -4.65
C GLN A 107 8.69 15.24 -4.20
N ARG A 108 8.59 14.57 -3.06
CA ARG A 108 9.65 13.67 -2.56
C ARG A 108 9.95 12.54 -3.54
N CYS A 109 8.92 11.99 -4.19
CA CYS A 109 9.09 10.92 -5.17
C CYS A 109 9.66 11.42 -6.50
N LEU A 110 9.23 12.59 -6.97
CA LEU A 110 9.45 13.03 -8.36
C LEU A 110 10.49 14.14 -8.53
N ALA A 111 10.77 14.94 -7.49
CA ALA A 111 11.77 16.00 -7.59
C ALA A 111 13.20 15.52 -7.94
N PRO A 112 13.63 14.30 -7.53
CA PRO A 112 14.92 13.78 -7.96
C PRO A 112 15.01 13.42 -9.44
N LEU A 113 13.87 13.30 -10.16
CA LEU A 113 13.86 12.89 -11.56
C LEU A 113 14.16 14.07 -12.47
N PRO A 114 15.02 13.90 -13.51
CA PRO A 114 15.39 14.98 -14.43
C PRO A 114 14.35 15.24 -15.52
N HIS A 115 13.26 14.46 -15.57
CA HIS A 115 12.24 14.52 -16.62
C HIS A 115 10.84 14.29 -16.05
N LYS A 116 9.83 14.70 -16.80
CA LYS A 116 8.43 14.41 -16.51
C LYS A 116 8.09 12.95 -16.80
N VAL A 117 7.15 12.40 -16.08
CA VAL A 117 6.74 10.98 -16.16
C VAL A 117 5.24 10.84 -16.39
N PRO A 118 4.77 9.76 -17.01
CA PRO A 118 3.35 9.38 -16.98
C PRO A 118 2.93 9.04 -15.56
N ALA A 119 1.69 9.42 -15.18
CA ALA A 119 1.12 9.12 -13.89
C ALA A 119 -0.15 8.27 -14.02
N ILE A 120 -0.28 7.27 -13.15
CA ILE A 120 -1.50 6.48 -12.97
C ILE A 120 -2.01 6.75 -11.55
N VAL A 121 -3.25 7.21 -11.46
CA VAL A 121 -3.85 7.64 -10.19
C VAL A 121 -5.13 6.87 -9.94
N ASP A 122 -5.18 6.16 -8.81
CA ASP A 122 -6.36 5.47 -8.32
C ASP A 122 -7.15 6.39 -7.38
N TYR A 123 -8.40 6.67 -7.75
CA TYR A 123 -9.33 7.51 -7.01
C TYR A 123 -10.53 6.72 -6.44
N ASP A 124 -10.43 5.41 -6.30
CA ASP A 124 -11.54 4.63 -5.75
C ASP A 124 -11.85 5.05 -4.32
N ASN A 125 -13.13 5.34 -4.06
CA ASN A 125 -13.60 5.83 -2.75
C ASN A 125 -12.84 7.06 -2.21
N PHE A 126 -12.22 7.85 -3.10
CA PHE A 126 -11.55 9.08 -2.75
C PHE A 126 -12.54 10.22 -2.53
N HIS A 127 -12.31 11.02 -1.49
CA HIS A 127 -13.15 12.18 -1.17
C HIS A 127 -12.30 13.40 -0.84
N VAL A 128 -12.76 14.57 -1.31
CA VAL A 128 -12.20 15.87 -0.92
C VAL A 128 -13.32 16.66 -0.26
N ALA A 129 -13.03 17.20 0.93
CA ALA A 129 -13.98 18.07 1.63
C ALA A 129 -14.22 19.34 0.82
N PRO A 130 -15.49 19.84 0.71
CA PRO A 130 -15.82 20.99 -0.13
C PRO A 130 -14.97 22.25 0.14
N GLN A 131 -14.60 22.46 1.40
CA GLN A 131 -13.84 23.64 1.83
C GLN A 131 -12.40 23.70 1.32
N VAL A 132 -11.84 22.57 0.85
CA VAL A 132 -10.44 22.47 0.34
C VAL A 132 -10.39 22.01 -1.12
N LEU A 133 -11.53 21.93 -1.79
CA LEU A 133 -11.60 21.43 -3.18
C LEU A 133 -10.81 22.31 -4.14
N ASP A 134 -10.92 23.62 -4.01
CA ASP A 134 -10.21 24.59 -4.87
C ASP A 134 -8.68 24.48 -4.65
N GLU A 135 -8.26 24.43 -3.39
CA GLU A 135 -6.85 24.27 -3.01
C GLU A 135 -6.28 22.95 -3.51
N TYR A 136 -7.02 21.85 -3.37
CA TYR A 136 -6.66 20.55 -3.89
C TYR A 136 -6.52 20.56 -5.43
N SER A 137 -7.48 21.15 -6.13
CA SER A 137 -7.49 21.26 -7.59
C SER A 137 -6.31 22.08 -8.10
N GLN A 138 -5.99 23.18 -7.44
CA GLN A 138 -4.83 24.00 -7.74
C GLN A 138 -3.54 23.20 -7.56
N MET A 139 -3.38 22.51 -6.43
CA MET A 139 -2.22 21.68 -6.12
C MET A 139 -2.03 20.59 -7.18
N VAL A 140 -3.10 19.88 -7.58
CA VAL A 140 -3.03 18.85 -8.63
C VAL A 140 -2.60 19.44 -9.97
N SER A 141 -3.12 20.61 -10.34
CA SER A 141 -2.74 21.30 -11.58
C SER A 141 -1.26 21.69 -11.57
N GLU A 142 -0.76 22.23 -10.48
CA GLU A 142 0.66 22.59 -10.31
C GLU A 142 1.58 21.35 -10.42
N LEU A 143 1.22 20.25 -9.75
CA LEU A 143 1.98 19.01 -9.81
C LEU A 143 1.96 18.40 -11.22
N ALA A 144 0.80 18.42 -11.89
CA ALA A 144 0.66 17.92 -13.25
C ALA A 144 1.53 18.71 -14.24
N GLN A 145 1.49 20.03 -14.16
CA GLN A 145 2.32 20.89 -14.99
C GLN A 145 3.82 20.68 -14.76
N ARG A 146 4.21 20.41 -13.54
CA ARG A 146 5.63 20.28 -13.16
C ARG A 146 6.20 18.90 -13.45
N PHE A 147 5.47 17.85 -13.14
CA PHE A 147 6.02 16.48 -13.06
C PHE A 147 5.45 15.50 -14.07
N TYR A 148 4.24 15.72 -14.61
CA TYR A 148 3.60 14.70 -15.44
C TYR A 148 3.63 15.03 -16.93
N THR A 149 3.80 13.98 -17.75
CA THR A 149 3.59 14.05 -19.21
C THR A 149 2.11 13.89 -19.54
N HIS A 150 1.43 12.97 -18.86
CA HIS A 150 -0.01 12.73 -18.90
C HIS A 150 -0.45 12.01 -17.63
N VAL A 151 -1.74 12.07 -17.35
CA VAL A 151 -2.34 11.43 -16.16
C VAL A 151 -3.46 10.50 -16.61
N THR A 152 -3.34 9.21 -16.24
CA THR A 152 -4.43 8.24 -16.35
C THR A 152 -5.10 8.11 -15.01
N ARG A 153 -6.41 8.37 -14.96
CA ARG A 153 -7.22 8.29 -13.73
C ARG A 153 -8.06 7.04 -13.75
N TYR A 154 -8.01 6.28 -12.68
CA TYR A 154 -8.82 5.09 -12.47
C TYR A 154 -9.81 5.35 -11.34
N THR A 155 -11.06 5.01 -11.53
CA THR A 155 -12.09 4.95 -10.48
C THR A 155 -13.27 4.11 -10.94
N THR A 156 -13.79 3.27 -10.07
CA THR A 156 -15.00 2.48 -10.31
C THR A 156 -16.27 3.32 -10.10
N SER A 157 -16.19 4.41 -9.33
CA SER A 157 -17.32 5.29 -9.03
C SER A 157 -17.63 6.27 -10.17
N ALA A 158 -18.85 6.19 -10.74
CA ALA A 158 -19.32 7.16 -11.73
C ALA A 158 -19.44 8.59 -11.16
N PHE A 159 -19.80 8.70 -9.87
CA PHE A 159 -19.92 10.00 -9.19
C PHE A 159 -18.54 10.67 -8.99
N THR A 160 -17.56 9.91 -8.53
CA THR A 160 -16.19 10.41 -8.38
C THR A 160 -15.59 10.81 -9.72
N ARG A 161 -15.92 10.08 -10.80
CA ARG A 161 -15.51 10.42 -12.17
C ARG A 161 -16.06 11.77 -12.61
N ALA A 162 -17.33 12.06 -12.33
CA ALA A 162 -17.95 13.35 -12.65
C ALA A 162 -17.30 14.50 -11.86
N GLN A 163 -17.15 14.37 -10.54
CA GLN A 163 -16.54 15.39 -9.71
C GLN A 163 -15.10 15.72 -10.08
N ILE A 164 -14.27 14.68 -10.29
CA ILE A 164 -12.84 14.86 -10.61
C ILE A 164 -12.67 15.33 -12.05
N GLY A 165 -13.51 14.85 -12.97
CA GLY A 165 -13.49 15.24 -14.38
C GLY A 165 -13.71 16.75 -14.55
N ASP A 166 -14.70 17.29 -13.87
CA ASP A 166 -15.02 18.71 -13.96
C ASP A 166 -14.02 19.63 -13.24
N ALA A 167 -13.38 19.13 -12.16
CA ALA A 167 -12.43 19.91 -11.37
C ALA A 167 -10.99 19.91 -11.93
N LEU A 168 -10.65 19.02 -12.87
CA LEU A 168 -9.28 18.80 -13.35
C LEU A 168 -9.15 18.87 -14.89
N THR A 169 -10.16 19.44 -15.59
CA THR A 169 -10.08 19.84 -16.98
C THR A 169 -9.60 21.27 -17.10
#